data_cd1798ac6e6553c83aed62eb91803b3b
#
_entry.id   cd1798ac6e6553c83aed62eb91803b3b
#
_cell.length_a   1.000
_cell.length_b   1.000
_cell.length_c   1.000
_cell.angle_alpha   90.00
_cell.angle_beta   90.00
_cell.angle_gamma   90.00
#
_symmetry.space_group_name_H-M   'P 1'
#
loop_
_entity.id
_entity.type
_entity.pdbx_description
1 polymer ?
#
loop_
_entity_poly.entity_id
_entity_poly.type
_entity_poly.pdbx_seq_one_letter_code
_entity_poly.pdbx_strand_id
1 'polypeptide(L)'
;MTTRLLQCRDDIFVKMELDNPGGSHKYRAAKNIIESSIISGKIIPQKTTIIEKTGGNFGLGLLAVCSRVGVDVDLAVGLSFSKYKRKILRSFGAQLIGIDLLQQGMTPREVVEYHISKQEVHGKHYFYTDQFNNKLGVEAHRIQTGSEIARQLKENHSGNDVIFIGCAGTGASFTGTCNALKDHGYNVIPILIEPDGCDSKNEIFVDHRIEGVSVGVRPPFLEWNLISETMTVSSSEFMKARQKFFSETGLLLGNSSAASMAAAYRIREEKRLQSIPIVTIAYDSGLWYDDY
;
A
#
# COMPACT_ATOMS: atom_id res chain seq x y z
N MET A 1 9.59 7.37 12.06
CA MET A 1 9.82 8.34 10.96
C MET A 1 8.46 8.85 10.54
N THR A 2 8.27 10.16 10.56
CA THR A 2 7.01 10.82 10.16
C THR A 2 7.17 11.33 8.73
N THR A 3 6.22 11.00 7.85
CA THR A 3 6.17 11.57 6.50
C THR A 3 5.37 12.88 6.52
N ARG A 4 5.62 13.76 5.58
CA ARG A 4 4.92 15.06 5.50
C ARG A 4 3.49 14.92 4.98
N LEU A 5 2.64 15.85 5.36
CA LEU A 5 1.33 16.10 4.74
C LEU A 5 1.48 17.32 3.84
N LEU A 6 1.46 17.11 2.53
CA LEU A 6 1.60 18.18 1.54
C LEU A 6 0.23 18.80 1.30
N GLN A 7 0.09 20.12 1.52
CA GLN A 7 -1.09 20.86 1.11
C GLN A 7 -0.96 21.28 -0.36
N CYS A 8 -1.94 20.89 -1.16
CA CYS A 8 -2.11 21.31 -2.52
C CYS A 8 -3.18 22.42 -2.62
N ARG A 9 -3.51 22.86 -3.83
CA ARG A 9 -4.62 23.80 -4.05
C ARG A 9 -5.95 23.20 -3.59
N ASP A 10 -6.92 24.07 -3.34
CA ASP A 10 -8.33 23.69 -3.07
C ASP A 10 -8.51 22.76 -1.85
N ASP A 11 -7.70 22.99 -0.79
CA ASP A 11 -7.73 22.18 0.45
C ASP A 11 -7.61 20.67 0.23
N ILE A 12 -6.80 20.27 -0.74
CA ILE A 12 -6.39 18.88 -0.95
C ILE A 12 -5.06 18.66 -0.23
N PHE A 13 -5.04 17.69 0.68
CA PHE A 13 -3.87 17.28 1.45
C PHE A 13 -3.41 15.90 1.03
N VAL A 14 -2.12 15.74 0.78
CA VAL A 14 -1.53 14.49 0.31
C VAL A 14 -0.50 13.98 1.31
N LYS A 15 -0.75 12.84 1.93
CA LYS A 15 0.19 12.17 2.82
C LYS A 15 1.29 11.50 2.01
N MET A 16 2.51 12.00 2.13
CA MET A 16 3.64 11.62 1.29
C MET A 16 4.29 10.31 1.75
N GLU A 17 3.59 9.20 1.59
CA GLU A 17 4.10 7.88 1.98
C GLU A 17 5.21 7.34 1.07
N LEU A 18 5.39 7.92 -0.10
CA LEU A 18 6.55 7.67 -0.98
C LEU A 18 7.89 8.11 -0.34
N ASP A 19 7.85 8.95 0.69
CA ASP A 19 9.05 9.39 1.43
C ASP A 19 9.56 8.33 2.43
N ASN A 20 8.83 7.23 2.63
CA ASN A 20 9.28 6.13 3.50
C ASN A 20 10.48 5.37 2.90
N PRO A 21 11.32 4.72 3.73
CA PRO A 21 12.28 3.74 3.26
C PRO A 21 11.61 2.66 2.38
N GLY A 22 12.25 2.27 1.29
CA GLY A 22 11.62 1.39 0.29
C GLY A 22 10.59 2.10 -0.60
N GLY A 23 10.45 3.43 -0.47
CA GLY A 23 9.70 4.29 -1.38
C GLY A 23 8.19 4.14 -1.37
N SER A 24 7.58 3.60 -0.28
CA SER A 24 6.13 3.40 -0.25
C SER A 24 5.53 3.25 1.16
N HIS A 25 4.19 3.41 1.23
CA HIS A 25 3.40 3.17 2.44
C HIS A 25 3.55 1.75 3.03
N LYS A 26 3.93 0.77 2.20
CA LYS A 26 4.08 -0.63 2.61
C LYS A 26 5.20 -0.85 3.63
N TYR A 27 6.17 0.06 3.69
CA TYR A 27 7.20 0.08 4.72
C TYR A 27 6.61 0.05 6.13
N ARG A 28 5.52 0.79 6.37
CA ARG A 28 4.92 0.86 7.71
C ARG A 28 4.36 -0.48 8.17
N ALA A 29 3.62 -1.15 7.29
CA ALA A 29 3.12 -2.50 7.56
C ALA A 29 4.28 -3.49 7.76
N ALA A 30 5.27 -3.49 6.87
CA ALA A 30 6.45 -4.34 6.98
C ALA A 30 7.19 -4.11 8.31
N LYS A 31 7.44 -2.85 8.66
CA LYS A 31 8.11 -2.47 9.90
C LYS A 31 7.36 -2.98 11.13
N ASN A 32 6.07 -2.71 11.21
CA ASN A 32 5.27 -3.11 12.37
C ASN A 32 5.20 -4.65 12.52
N ILE A 33 5.05 -5.37 11.42
CA ILE A 33 5.04 -6.84 11.43
C ILE A 33 6.39 -7.40 11.90
N ILE A 34 7.50 -6.92 11.35
CA ILE A 34 8.84 -7.43 11.67
C ILE A 34 9.22 -7.08 13.11
N GLU A 35 9.11 -5.81 13.52
CA GLU A 35 9.48 -5.38 14.86
C GLU A 35 8.63 -6.06 15.95
N SER A 36 7.32 -6.15 15.78
CA SER A 36 6.44 -6.86 16.73
C SER A 36 6.76 -8.36 16.79
N SER A 37 7.16 -8.96 15.66
CA SER A 37 7.52 -10.38 15.63
C SER A 37 8.89 -10.66 16.24
N ILE A 38 9.84 -9.73 16.18
CA ILE A 38 11.11 -9.79 16.90
C ILE A 38 10.85 -9.66 18.41
N ILE A 39 10.06 -8.65 18.82
CA ILE A 39 9.74 -8.43 20.24
C ILE A 39 9.04 -9.66 20.87
N SER A 40 8.16 -10.33 20.09
CA SER A 40 7.46 -11.53 20.55
C SER A 40 8.29 -12.83 20.41
N GLY A 41 9.54 -12.76 19.93
CA GLY A 41 10.42 -13.91 19.77
C GLY A 41 10.08 -14.83 18.58
N LYS A 42 9.13 -14.45 17.72
CA LYS A 42 8.76 -15.20 16.51
C LYS A 42 9.81 -15.08 15.40
N ILE A 43 10.52 -13.95 15.37
CA ILE A 43 11.67 -13.71 14.49
C ILE A 43 12.89 -13.56 15.34
N ILE A 44 13.90 -14.38 15.06
CA ILE A 44 15.22 -14.31 15.68
C ILE A 44 16.18 -13.83 14.59
N PRO A 45 16.76 -12.61 14.70
CA PRO A 45 17.73 -12.12 13.74
C PRO A 45 18.85 -13.13 13.47
N GLN A 46 19.34 -13.22 12.26
CA GLN A 46 20.37 -14.16 11.78
C GLN A 46 19.96 -15.66 11.79
N LYS A 47 18.79 -16.03 12.33
CA LYS A 47 18.28 -17.40 12.35
C LYS A 47 16.98 -17.57 11.56
N THR A 48 16.13 -16.54 11.54
CA THR A 48 14.87 -16.56 10.83
C THR A 48 15.01 -15.92 9.46
N THR A 49 14.44 -16.54 8.43
CA THR A 49 14.29 -15.97 7.09
C THR A 49 12.84 -15.57 6.90
N ILE A 50 12.60 -14.35 6.47
CA ILE A 50 11.25 -13.91 6.07
C ILE A 50 10.91 -14.57 4.76
N ILE A 51 9.67 -15.06 4.63
CA ILE A 51 9.12 -15.54 3.37
C ILE A 51 7.83 -14.80 3.05
N GLU A 52 7.65 -14.37 1.80
CA GLU A 52 6.42 -13.68 1.38
C GLU A 52 6.15 -13.83 -0.12
N LYS A 53 4.86 -13.80 -0.49
CA LYS A 53 4.39 -13.76 -1.88
C LYS A 53 4.15 -12.31 -2.29
N THR A 54 5.15 -11.65 -2.81
CA THR A 54 5.02 -10.25 -3.26
C THR A 54 6.10 -9.88 -4.26
N GLY A 55 5.74 -9.21 -5.32
CA GLY A 55 6.66 -8.62 -6.30
C GLY A 55 6.68 -7.10 -6.30
N GLY A 56 5.97 -6.48 -5.35
CA GLY A 56 5.78 -5.03 -5.31
C GLY A 56 6.33 -4.36 -4.05
N ASN A 57 5.69 -3.27 -3.71
CA ASN A 57 6.09 -2.34 -2.64
C ASN A 57 6.24 -3.00 -1.26
N PHE A 58 5.47 -4.07 -0.96
CA PHE A 58 5.62 -4.76 0.32
C PHE A 58 6.97 -5.49 0.42
N GLY A 59 7.43 -6.09 -0.68
CA GLY A 59 8.77 -6.71 -0.75
C GLY A 59 9.88 -5.69 -0.51
N LEU A 60 9.81 -4.51 -1.13
CA LEU A 60 10.76 -3.42 -0.88
C LEU A 60 10.68 -2.93 0.58
N GLY A 61 9.48 -2.85 1.15
CA GLY A 61 9.29 -2.51 2.56
C GLY A 61 9.93 -3.54 3.49
N LEU A 62 9.76 -4.84 3.23
CA LEU A 62 10.41 -5.92 3.98
C LEU A 62 11.94 -5.81 3.91
N LEU A 63 12.50 -5.63 2.71
CA LEU A 63 13.94 -5.48 2.51
C LEU A 63 14.50 -4.28 3.26
N ALA A 64 13.81 -3.14 3.22
CA ALA A 64 14.23 -1.92 3.92
C ALA A 64 14.25 -2.08 5.45
N VAL A 65 13.39 -2.94 6.02
CA VAL A 65 13.37 -3.23 7.46
C VAL A 65 14.37 -4.33 7.79
N CYS A 66 14.31 -5.46 7.10
CA CYS A 66 15.06 -6.67 7.40
C CYS A 66 16.59 -6.48 7.26
N SER A 67 17.03 -5.69 6.27
CA SER A 67 18.44 -5.34 6.10
C SER A 67 19.03 -4.62 7.33
N ARG A 68 18.23 -3.88 8.07
CA ARG A 68 18.67 -3.15 9.27
C ARG A 68 18.76 -4.02 10.53
N VAL A 69 18.04 -5.14 10.54
CA VAL A 69 17.96 -6.04 11.71
C VAL A 69 18.63 -7.40 11.46
N GLY A 70 19.30 -7.56 10.31
CA GLY A 70 20.04 -8.79 9.99
C GLY A 70 19.12 -10.00 9.78
N VAL A 71 18.02 -9.82 9.04
CA VAL A 71 17.06 -10.88 8.70
C VAL A 71 17.00 -11.04 7.18
N ASP A 72 17.16 -12.26 6.70
CA ASP A 72 17.08 -12.59 5.28
C ASP A 72 15.64 -12.57 4.76
N VAL A 73 15.47 -12.29 3.44
CA VAL A 73 14.16 -12.20 2.80
C VAL A 73 14.10 -13.04 1.53
N ASP A 74 13.23 -14.02 1.52
CA ASP A 74 12.88 -14.88 0.39
C ASP A 74 11.50 -14.47 -0.16
N LEU A 75 11.43 -14.17 -1.47
CA LEU A 75 10.20 -13.70 -2.11
C LEU A 75 9.76 -14.62 -3.25
N ALA A 76 8.51 -15.09 -3.20
CA ALA A 76 7.84 -15.72 -4.32
C ALA A 76 7.16 -14.63 -5.16
N VAL A 77 7.74 -14.31 -6.32
CA VAL A 77 7.30 -13.22 -7.20
C VAL A 77 6.66 -13.79 -8.45
N GLY A 78 5.38 -13.51 -8.67
CA GLY A 78 4.63 -13.98 -9.84
C GLY A 78 5.31 -13.61 -11.17
N LEU A 79 5.16 -14.47 -12.19
CA LEU A 79 5.81 -14.29 -13.48
C LEU A 79 5.31 -13.08 -14.27
N SER A 80 4.10 -12.58 -13.96
CA SER A 80 3.52 -11.37 -14.55
C SER A 80 4.22 -10.08 -14.13
N PHE A 81 4.96 -10.09 -13.00
CA PHE A 81 5.73 -8.91 -12.60
C PHE A 81 6.88 -8.63 -13.56
N SER A 82 7.15 -7.35 -13.83
CA SER A 82 8.19 -6.93 -14.77
C SER A 82 9.58 -7.45 -14.38
N LYS A 83 10.44 -7.68 -15.39
CA LYS A 83 11.84 -8.06 -15.17
C LYS A 83 12.58 -6.98 -14.35
N TYR A 84 12.20 -5.71 -14.55
CA TYR A 84 12.76 -4.57 -13.84
C TYR A 84 12.49 -4.67 -12.32
N LYS A 85 11.23 -4.88 -11.90
CA LYS A 85 10.88 -5.03 -10.47
C LYS A 85 11.60 -6.21 -9.82
N ARG A 86 11.68 -7.36 -10.52
CA ARG A 86 12.45 -8.52 -10.04
C ARG A 86 13.94 -8.21 -9.89
N LYS A 87 14.54 -7.44 -10.82
CA LYS A 87 15.94 -7.01 -10.74
C LYS A 87 16.16 -6.11 -9.52
N ILE A 88 15.28 -5.15 -9.28
CA ILE A 88 15.35 -4.27 -8.10
C ILE A 88 15.32 -5.08 -6.81
N LEU A 89 14.34 -5.97 -6.63
CA LEU A 89 14.24 -6.78 -5.42
C LEU A 89 15.53 -7.58 -5.16
N ARG A 90 16.11 -8.20 -6.17
CA ARG A 90 17.41 -8.89 -6.05
C ARG A 90 18.55 -7.95 -5.68
N SER A 91 18.63 -6.77 -6.29
CA SER A 91 19.71 -5.81 -6.04
C SER A 91 19.66 -5.25 -4.60
N PHE A 92 18.50 -5.29 -3.95
CA PHE A 92 18.32 -4.94 -2.54
C PHE A 92 18.37 -6.13 -1.58
N GLY A 93 18.80 -7.31 -2.06
CA GLY A 93 19.12 -8.46 -1.21
C GLY A 93 18.02 -9.52 -1.10
N ALA A 94 16.90 -9.43 -1.87
CA ALA A 94 15.91 -10.50 -1.87
C ALA A 94 16.44 -11.74 -2.58
N GLN A 95 16.21 -12.91 -2.00
CA GLN A 95 16.27 -14.16 -2.74
C GLN A 95 14.90 -14.42 -3.39
N LEU A 96 14.87 -14.47 -4.73
CA LEU A 96 13.65 -14.84 -5.44
C LEU A 96 13.57 -16.37 -5.54
N ILE A 97 12.56 -16.95 -4.90
CA ILE A 97 12.41 -18.39 -4.75
C ILE A 97 11.35 -18.99 -5.70
N GLY A 98 11.48 -20.28 -6.02
CA GLY A 98 10.49 -21.08 -6.73
C GLY A 98 10.18 -20.63 -8.15
N ILE A 99 11.15 -20.07 -8.88
CA ILE A 99 10.94 -19.62 -10.26
C ILE A 99 10.56 -20.77 -11.17
N ASP A 100 11.19 -21.93 -10.99
CA ASP A 100 10.90 -23.19 -11.68
C ASP A 100 9.49 -23.71 -11.37
N LEU A 101 9.07 -23.63 -10.12
CA LEU A 101 7.73 -24.03 -9.68
C LEU A 101 6.64 -23.11 -10.29
N LEU A 102 6.92 -21.79 -10.31
CA LEU A 102 6.03 -20.82 -10.97
C LEU A 102 5.92 -21.09 -12.49
N GLN A 103 7.02 -21.50 -13.15
CA GLN A 103 7.01 -21.87 -14.56
C GLN A 103 6.23 -23.19 -14.82
N GLN A 104 6.14 -24.06 -13.81
CA GLN A 104 5.32 -25.27 -13.84
C GLN A 104 3.85 -25.00 -13.50
N GLY A 105 3.46 -23.75 -13.27
CA GLY A 105 2.08 -23.32 -13.05
C GLY A 105 1.65 -23.15 -11.59
N MET A 106 2.57 -23.30 -10.63
CA MET A 106 2.25 -22.99 -9.23
C MET A 106 2.03 -21.49 -9.07
N THR A 107 1.10 -21.13 -8.21
CA THR A 107 0.89 -19.74 -7.78
C THR A 107 1.98 -19.31 -6.79
N PRO A 108 2.24 -18.01 -6.63
CA PRO A 108 3.18 -17.52 -5.61
C PRO A 108 2.83 -17.97 -4.17
N ARG A 109 1.55 -18.19 -3.90
CA ARG A 109 1.09 -18.73 -2.61
C ARG A 109 1.53 -20.17 -2.41
N GLU A 110 1.29 -21.00 -3.39
CA GLU A 110 1.68 -22.43 -3.36
C GLU A 110 3.20 -22.56 -3.25
N VAL A 111 3.97 -21.69 -3.91
CA VAL A 111 5.45 -21.65 -3.77
C VAL A 111 5.84 -21.34 -2.32
N VAL A 112 5.23 -20.35 -1.65
CA VAL A 112 5.49 -20.06 -0.25
C VAL A 112 5.17 -21.26 0.63
N GLU A 113 3.98 -21.87 0.48
CA GLU A 113 3.54 -23.03 1.23
C GLU A 113 4.48 -24.23 1.02
N TYR A 114 4.95 -24.47 -0.22
CA TYR A 114 5.93 -25.49 -0.55
C TYR A 114 7.25 -25.27 0.20
N HIS A 115 7.82 -24.04 0.14
CA HIS A 115 9.08 -23.74 0.80
C HIS A 115 8.98 -23.87 2.33
N ILE A 116 7.87 -23.44 2.92
CA ILE A 116 7.63 -23.61 4.37
C ILE A 116 7.58 -25.12 4.71
N SER A 117 6.89 -25.94 3.93
CA SER A 117 6.80 -27.39 4.16
C SER A 117 8.14 -28.11 4.04
N LYS A 118 9.10 -27.53 3.34
CA LYS A 118 10.46 -28.07 3.12
C LYS A 118 11.56 -27.29 3.84
N GLN A 119 11.20 -26.44 4.81
CA GLN A 119 12.14 -25.52 5.46
C GLN A 119 13.34 -26.25 6.11
N GLU A 120 13.13 -27.44 6.70
CA GLU A 120 14.21 -28.26 7.27
C GLU A 120 15.19 -28.74 6.21
N VAL A 121 14.69 -29.17 5.05
CA VAL A 121 15.51 -29.60 3.90
C VAL A 121 16.32 -28.45 3.36
N HIS A 122 15.75 -27.24 3.36
CA HIS A 122 16.45 -26.02 2.94
C HIS A 122 17.38 -25.45 4.02
N GLY A 123 17.42 -26.03 5.23
CA GLY A 123 18.20 -25.51 6.36
C GLY A 123 17.76 -24.11 6.81
N LYS A 124 16.48 -23.79 6.63
CA LYS A 124 15.90 -22.48 6.93
C LYS A 124 14.82 -22.57 8.00
N HIS A 125 14.65 -21.48 8.75
CA HIS A 125 13.53 -21.28 9.65
C HIS A 125 12.73 -20.10 9.13
N TYR A 126 11.59 -20.38 8.49
CA TYR A 126 10.78 -19.36 7.83
C TYR A 126 9.78 -18.72 8.78
N PHE A 127 9.62 -17.38 8.63
CA PHE A 127 8.50 -16.63 9.15
C PHE A 127 7.73 -16.02 7.97
N TYR A 128 6.49 -16.47 7.77
CA TYR A 128 5.59 -15.93 6.74
C TYR A 128 4.91 -14.67 7.27
N THR A 129 5.16 -13.52 6.64
CA THR A 129 4.59 -12.24 7.07
C THR A 129 3.11 -12.12 6.75
N ASP A 130 2.65 -12.81 5.70
CA ASP A 130 1.24 -12.93 5.29
C ASP A 130 0.47 -11.62 5.32
N GLN A 131 0.87 -10.66 4.48
CA GLN A 131 0.30 -9.32 4.46
C GLN A 131 -1.22 -9.26 4.29
N PHE A 132 -1.84 -10.32 3.75
CA PHE A 132 -3.29 -10.39 3.55
C PHE A 132 -4.07 -10.88 4.78
N ASN A 133 -3.42 -11.51 5.76
CA ASN A 133 -4.06 -12.00 6.98
C ASN A 133 -3.46 -11.42 8.26
N ASN A 134 -2.38 -10.64 8.17
CA ASN A 134 -1.69 -10.08 9.32
C ASN A 134 -2.26 -8.71 9.72
N LYS A 135 -3.03 -8.68 10.79
CA LYS A 135 -3.67 -7.46 11.34
C LYS A 135 -2.68 -6.38 11.78
N LEU A 136 -1.42 -6.72 12.03
CA LEU A 136 -0.37 -5.74 12.35
C LEU A 136 -0.15 -4.74 11.21
N GLY A 137 -0.54 -5.11 9.97
CA GLY A 137 -0.55 -4.18 8.83
C GLY A 137 -1.60 -3.07 8.98
N VAL A 138 -2.81 -3.40 9.47
CA VAL A 138 -3.86 -2.41 9.75
C VAL A 138 -3.43 -1.50 10.89
N GLU A 139 -2.93 -2.11 11.98
CA GLU A 139 -2.47 -1.38 13.16
C GLU A 139 -1.34 -0.40 12.83
N ALA A 140 -0.40 -0.78 11.96
CA ALA A 140 0.64 0.13 11.48
C ALA A 140 0.09 1.43 10.88
N HIS A 141 -0.94 1.31 10.06
CA HIS A 141 -1.57 2.48 9.43
C HIS A 141 -2.42 3.27 10.42
N ARG A 142 -3.06 2.61 11.40
CA ARG A 142 -3.83 3.27 12.46
C ARG A 142 -2.92 4.10 13.36
N ILE A 143 -1.86 3.48 13.93
CA ILE A 143 -1.00 4.16 14.91
C ILE A 143 0.02 5.12 14.28
N GLN A 144 0.32 4.98 12.99
CA GLN A 144 1.29 5.83 12.31
C GLN A 144 0.62 6.70 11.25
N THR A 145 0.26 6.15 10.07
CA THR A 145 -0.22 6.93 8.92
C THR A 145 -1.40 7.83 9.29
N GLY A 146 -2.47 7.24 9.82
CA GLY A 146 -3.69 7.98 10.15
C GLY A 146 -3.50 8.94 11.31
N SER A 147 -2.78 8.52 12.37
CA SER A 147 -2.48 9.40 13.51
C SER A 147 -1.55 10.56 13.14
N GLU A 148 -0.62 10.36 12.20
CA GLU A 148 0.20 11.45 11.66
C GLU A 148 -0.66 12.42 10.83
N ILE A 149 -1.54 11.90 9.96
CA ILE A 149 -2.47 12.73 9.18
C ILE A 149 -3.33 13.57 10.13
N ALA A 150 -3.93 12.95 11.14
CA ALA A 150 -4.81 13.65 12.08
C ALA A 150 -4.11 14.82 12.79
N ARG A 151 -2.87 14.62 13.25
CA ARG A 151 -2.07 15.68 13.90
C ARG A 151 -1.69 16.78 12.92
N GLN A 152 -1.18 16.40 11.74
CA GLN A 152 -0.74 17.35 10.72
C GLN A 152 -1.91 18.14 10.11
N LEU A 153 -3.09 17.53 10.00
CA LEU A 153 -4.27 18.23 9.51
C LEU A 153 -4.75 19.30 10.50
N LYS A 154 -4.68 19.04 11.82
CA LYS A 154 -5.02 20.04 12.86
C LYS A 154 -4.16 21.29 12.80
N GLU A 155 -2.93 21.20 12.31
CA GLU A 155 -2.03 22.35 12.15
C GLU A 155 -2.46 23.26 11.00
N ASN A 156 -3.22 22.72 10.02
CA ASN A 156 -3.58 23.42 8.79
C ASN A 156 -5.09 23.65 8.63
N HIS A 157 -5.92 22.99 9.45
CA HIS A 157 -7.38 23.06 9.36
C HIS A 157 -8.02 22.95 10.74
N SER A 158 -8.94 23.85 11.05
CA SER A 158 -9.60 23.94 12.36
C SER A 158 -10.89 23.10 12.47
N GLY A 159 -11.45 22.62 11.34
CA GLY A 159 -12.67 21.80 11.31
C GLY A 159 -12.41 20.34 11.67
N ASN A 160 -13.49 19.63 12.01
CA ASN A 160 -13.42 18.18 12.30
C ASN A 160 -13.92 17.32 11.15
N ASP A 161 -14.50 17.88 10.09
CA ASP A 161 -14.93 17.11 8.94
C ASP A 161 -13.75 16.89 8.00
N VAL A 162 -13.65 15.68 7.42
CA VAL A 162 -12.62 15.34 6.45
C VAL A 162 -13.11 14.31 5.45
N ILE A 163 -12.82 14.53 4.17
CA ILE A 163 -12.97 13.51 3.13
C ILE A 163 -11.66 12.73 3.05
N PHE A 164 -11.70 11.42 3.25
CA PHE A 164 -10.55 10.56 3.03
C PHE A 164 -10.74 9.76 1.74
N ILE A 165 -9.86 9.96 0.78
CA ILE A 165 -9.85 9.25 -0.51
C ILE A 165 -8.71 8.27 -0.54
N GLY A 166 -9.00 6.99 -0.82
CA GLY A 166 -7.96 5.98 -0.88
C GLY A 166 -8.31 4.76 -1.72
N CYS A 167 -7.27 4.02 -2.09
CA CYS A 167 -7.36 2.74 -2.77
C CYS A 167 -7.18 1.57 -1.80
N ALA A 168 -7.65 0.39 -2.18
CA ALA A 168 -7.51 -0.83 -1.40
C ALA A 168 -6.89 -1.98 -2.21
N GLY A 169 -5.74 -2.51 -1.73
CA GLY A 169 -5.24 -3.83 -2.08
C GLY A 169 -5.66 -4.83 -1.00
N THR A 170 -4.97 -4.82 0.15
CA THR A 170 -5.41 -5.58 1.34
C THR A 170 -6.50 -4.87 2.15
N GLY A 171 -6.69 -3.56 1.95
CA GLY A 171 -7.57 -2.72 2.76
C GLY A 171 -6.92 -2.15 4.02
N ALA A 172 -5.72 -2.59 4.39
CA ALA A 172 -5.07 -2.25 5.65
C ALA A 172 -4.83 -0.73 5.81
N SER A 173 -4.29 -0.06 4.79
CA SER A 173 -4.04 1.38 4.85
C SER A 173 -5.33 2.20 4.86
N PHE A 174 -6.33 1.78 4.09
CA PHE A 174 -7.62 2.47 4.05
C PHE A 174 -8.31 2.41 5.41
N THR A 175 -8.57 1.20 5.92
CA THR A 175 -9.25 0.98 7.20
C THR A 175 -8.45 1.56 8.36
N GLY A 176 -7.14 1.30 8.43
CA GLY A 176 -6.29 1.83 9.50
C GLY A 176 -6.29 3.36 9.56
N THR A 177 -6.22 4.03 8.41
CA THR A 177 -6.27 5.49 8.35
C THR A 177 -7.64 6.04 8.75
N CYS A 178 -8.74 5.46 8.23
CA CYS A 178 -10.09 5.88 8.61
C CYS A 178 -10.34 5.76 10.12
N ASN A 179 -9.96 4.62 10.70
CA ASN A 179 -10.14 4.39 12.12
C ASN A 179 -9.32 5.38 12.97
N ALA A 180 -8.06 5.64 12.58
CA ALA A 180 -7.24 6.64 13.28
C ALA A 180 -7.82 8.06 13.22
N LEU A 181 -8.31 8.49 12.06
CA LEU A 181 -8.95 9.80 11.93
C LEU A 181 -10.18 9.91 12.86
N LYS A 182 -11.02 8.86 12.92
CA LYS A 182 -12.16 8.79 13.86
C LYS A 182 -11.70 8.81 15.31
N ASP A 183 -10.66 8.05 15.68
CA ASP A 183 -10.08 8.04 17.03
C ASP A 183 -9.60 9.42 17.47
N HIS A 184 -9.17 10.25 16.51
CA HIS A 184 -8.74 11.64 16.74
C HIS A 184 -9.88 12.66 16.65
N GLY A 185 -11.15 12.21 16.58
CA GLY A 185 -12.33 13.05 16.62
C GLY A 185 -12.76 13.68 15.30
N TYR A 186 -12.28 13.15 14.16
CA TYR A 186 -12.75 13.60 12.85
C TYR A 186 -14.02 12.88 12.42
N ASN A 187 -14.95 13.63 11.81
CA ASN A 187 -16.07 13.11 11.05
C ASN A 187 -15.57 12.75 9.65
N VAL A 188 -15.25 11.49 9.43
CA VAL A 188 -14.63 11.04 8.18
C VAL A 188 -15.69 10.67 7.17
N ILE A 189 -15.53 11.15 5.92
CA ILE A 189 -16.29 10.72 4.73
C ILE A 189 -15.31 9.87 3.87
N PRO A 190 -15.27 8.54 4.06
CA PRO A 190 -14.35 7.68 3.34
C PRO A 190 -14.85 7.37 1.94
N ILE A 191 -14.02 7.67 0.94
CA ILE A 191 -14.27 7.39 -0.48
C ILE A 191 -13.26 6.37 -0.96
N LEU A 192 -13.76 5.19 -1.34
CA LEU A 192 -12.94 4.13 -1.93
C LEU A 192 -12.78 4.38 -3.44
N ILE A 193 -11.55 4.27 -3.92
CA ILE A 193 -11.25 4.35 -5.35
C ILE A 193 -11.01 2.96 -5.90
N GLU A 194 -11.70 2.64 -6.97
CA GLU A 194 -11.53 1.42 -7.74
C GLU A 194 -11.20 1.72 -9.20
N PRO A 195 -10.45 0.84 -9.88
CA PRO A 195 -10.29 0.91 -11.32
C PRO A 195 -11.62 0.77 -12.03
N ASP A 196 -11.77 1.45 -13.15
CA ASP A 196 -12.96 1.34 -13.99
C ASP A 196 -13.25 -0.11 -14.37
N GLY A 197 -14.50 -0.53 -14.19
CA GLY A 197 -14.95 -1.92 -14.39
C GLY A 197 -14.71 -2.87 -13.21
N CYS A 198 -14.01 -2.45 -12.14
CA CYS A 198 -13.85 -3.24 -10.93
C CYS A 198 -14.91 -2.92 -9.88
N ASP A 199 -15.31 -3.95 -9.12
CA ASP A 199 -16.13 -3.85 -7.91
C ASP A 199 -15.64 -4.92 -6.91
N SER A 200 -14.70 -4.54 -6.07
CA SER A 200 -14.09 -5.47 -5.09
C SER A 200 -15.09 -5.97 -4.05
N LYS A 201 -16.19 -5.26 -3.80
CA LYS A 201 -17.25 -5.69 -2.88
C LYS A 201 -17.98 -6.93 -3.42
N ASN A 202 -18.24 -6.94 -4.72
CA ASN A 202 -18.92 -8.02 -5.44
C ASN A 202 -17.94 -8.95 -6.16
N GLU A 203 -16.63 -8.83 -5.90
CA GLU A 203 -15.55 -9.65 -6.47
C GLU A 203 -15.50 -9.60 -8.01
N ILE A 204 -15.83 -8.42 -8.59
CA ILE A 204 -15.72 -8.15 -10.01
C ILE A 204 -14.36 -7.50 -10.28
N PHE A 205 -13.53 -8.15 -11.08
CA PHE A 205 -12.19 -7.68 -11.41
C PHE A 205 -11.96 -7.77 -12.92
N VAL A 206 -11.42 -6.69 -13.46
CA VAL A 206 -11.00 -6.59 -14.86
C VAL A 206 -9.53 -6.18 -14.93
N ASP A 207 -8.90 -6.39 -16.07
CA ASP A 207 -7.52 -5.94 -16.29
C ASP A 207 -7.43 -4.43 -16.25
N HIS A 208 -6.50 -3.90 -15.48
CA HIS A 208 -6.28 -2.47 -15.31
C HIS A 208 -4.80 -2.14 -14.98
N ARG A 209 -4.44 -0.86 -15.10
CA ARG A 209 -3.06 -0.39 -14.86
C ARG A 209 -2.77 0.08 -13.43
N ILE A 210 -3.73 0.03 -12.51
CA ILE A 210 -3.55 0.49 -11.12
C ILE A 210 -3.03 -0.68 -10.28
N GLU A 211 -1.73 -0.94 -10.34
CA GLU A 211 -1.12 -2.06 -9.62
C GLU A 211 -1.37 -2.00 -8.10
N GLY A 212 -1.60 -3.17 -7.51
CA GLY A 212 -1.80 -3.32 -6.07
C GLY A 212 -3.18 -2.90 -5.53
N VAL A 213 -4.11 -2.57 -6.43
CA VAL A 213 -5.52 -2.23 -6.15
C VAL A 213 -6.39 -3.25 -6.86
N SER A 214 -7.53 -3.66 -6.29
CA SER A 214 -8.49 -4.61 -6.88
C SER A 214 -7.80 -5.84 -7.48
N VAL A 215 -6.98 -6.51 -6.65
CA VAL A 215 -6.00 -7.54 -7.06
C VAL A 215 -6.62 -8.94 -7.26
N GLY A 216 -7.87 -9.05 -7.66
CA GLY A 216 -8.55 -10.32 -7.92
C GLY A 216 -9.06 -11.03 -6.68
N VAL A 217 -8.99 -10.39 -5.51
CA VAL A 217 -9.57 -10.88 -4.26
C VAL A 217 -10.22 -9.75 -3.49
N ARG A 218 -11.30 -10.04 -2.80
CA ARG A 218 -11.92 -9.07 -1.89
C ARG A 218 -10.92 -8.64 -0.82
N PRO A 219 -10.67 -7.31 -0.62
CA PRO A 219 -9.72 -6.84 0.36
C PRO A 219 -10.07 -7.30 1.78
N PRO A 220 -9.24 -8.15 2.43
CA PRO A 220 -9.64 -8.82 3.69
C PRO A 220 -9.74 -7.86 4.89
N PHE A 221 -9.06 -6.73 4.86
CA PHE A 221 -9.08 -5.74 5.94
C PHE A 221 -9.94 -4.53 5.64
N LEU A 222 -10.66 -4.50 4.51
CA LEU A 222 -11.53 -3.38 4.18
C LEU A 222 -12.85 -3.51 4.94
N GLU A 223 -13.08 -2.58 5.86
CA GLU A 223 -14.34 -2.48 6.60
C GLU A 223 -15.39 -1.77 5.73
N TRP A 224 -16.17 -2.54 5.00
CA TRP A 224 -17.15 -2.06 4.00
C TRP A 224 -18.19 -1.11 4.56
N ASN A 225 -18.54 -1.24 5.84
CA ASN A 225 -19.47 -0.35 6.55
C ASN A 225 -18.88 1.04 6.82
N LEU A 226 -17.57 1.23 6.69
CA LEU A 226 -16.94 2.56 6.78
C LEU A 226 -17.11 3.37 5.51
N ILE A 227 -17.24 2.73 4.36
CA ILE A 227 -17.20 3.37 3.05
C ILE A 227 -18.48 4.16 2.80
N SER A 228 -18.36 5.46 2.61
CA SER A 228 -19.47 6.35 2.27
C SER A 228 -19.81 6.31 0.78
N GLU A 229 -18.78 6.21 -0.07
CA GLU A 229 -18.90 6.20 -1.52
C GLU A 229 -17.77 5.38 -2.14
N THR A 230 -18.05 4.71 -3.26
CA THR A 230 -17.04 4.13 -4.15
C THR A 230 -17.04 4.89 -5.46
N MET A 231 -15.87 5.38 -5.89
CA MET A 231 -15.70 6.08 -7.16
C MET A 231 -14.77 5.27 -8.06
N THR A 232 -15.16 5.09 -9.32
CA THR A 232 -14.29 4.46 -10.32
C THR A 232 -13.44 5.50 -11.04
N VAL A 233 -12.23 5.12 -11.42
CA VAL A 233 -11.26 5.96 -12.13
C VAL A 233 -10.67 5.17 -13.29
N SER A 234 -10.78 5.75 -14.49
CA SER A 234 -10.21 5.21 -15.71
C SER A 234 -8.70 5.48 -15.82
N SER A 235 -8.02 4.73 -16.71
CA SER A 235 -6.61 4.94 -17.01
C SER A 235 -6.31 6.35 -17.51
N SER A 236 -7.22 6.93 -18.33
CA SER A 236 -7.04 8.29 -18.84
C SER A 236 -7.16 9.36 -17.76
N GLU A 237 -8.05 9.17 -16.78
CA GLU A 237 -8.22 10.10 -15.65
C GLU A 237 -7.02 10.13 -14.75
N PHE A 238 -6.50 8.96 -14.31
CA PHE A 238 -5.34 8.97 -13.41
C PHE A 238 -4.07 9.47 -14.11
N MET A 239 -3.90 9.23 -15.40
CA MET A 239 -2.77 9.79 -16.16
C MET A 239 -2.83 11.32 -16.24
N LYS A 240 -3.99 11.89 -16.51
CA LYS A 240 -4.20 13.37 -16.49
C LYS A 240 -3.94 13.94 -15.10
N ALA A 241 -4.45 13.29 -14.05
CA ALA A 241 -4.24 13.72 -12.67
C ALA A 241 -2.75 13.66 -12.28
N ARG A 242 -2.02 12.63 -12.71
CA ARG A 242 -0.56 12.51 -12.51
C ARG A 242 0.18 13.67 -13.16
N GLN A 243 -0.14 14.01 -14.42
CA GLN A 243 0.49 15.12 -15.14
C GLN A 243 0.18 16.45 -14.47
N LYS A 244 -1.09 16.69 -14.08
CA LYS A 244 -1.50 17.89 -13.36
C LYS A 244 -0.75 18.01 -12.04
N PHE A 245 -0.71 16.96 -11.22
CA PHE A 245 0.01 16.96 -9.94
C PHE A 245 1.52 17.22 -10.14
N PHE A 246 2.13 16.59 -11.15
CA PHE A 246 3.52 16.82 -11.48
C PHE A 246 3.79 18.28 -11.87
N SER A 247 2.93 18.88 -12.69
CA SER A 247 3.09 20.29 -13.08
C SER A 247 2.93 21.27 -11.91
N GLU A 248 2.15 20.91 -10.90
CA GLU A 248 1.91 21.74 -9.72
C GLU A 248 3.01 21.58 -8.64
N THR A 249 3.61 20.39 -8.52
CA THR A 249 4.47 20.04 -7.38
C THR A 249 5.87 19.57 -7.74
N GLY A 250 6.10 19.18 -9.01
CA GLY A 250 7.33 18.51 -9.45
C GLY A 250 7.46 17.05 -8.97
N LEU A 251 6.42 16.48 -8.31
CA LEU A 251 6.45 15.14 -7.75
C LEU A 251 5.68 14.14 -8.62
N LEU A 252 6.27 12.97 -8.84
CA LEU A 252 5.71 11.94 -9.69
C LEU A 252 5.00 10.87 -8.86
N LEU A 253 3.66 10.84 -8.95
CA LEU A 253 2.82 9.87 -8.24
C LEU A 253 2.77 8.51 -8.95
N GLY A 254 2.76 7.43 -8.17
CA GLY A 254 2.39 6.09 -8.67
C GLY A 254 0.92 6.01 -9.07
N ASN A 255 0.54 4.90 -9.74
CA ASN A 255 -0.78 4.75 -10.36
C ASN A 255 -1.94 4.87 -9.37
N SER A 256 -1.88 4.21 -8.21
CA SER A 256 -2.91 4.28 -7.18
C SER A 256 -3.03 5.67 -6.54
N SER A 257 -1.90 6.35 -6.35
CA SER A 257 -1.86 7.72 -5.85
C SER A 257 -2.50 8.70 -6.85
N ALA A 258 -2.17 8.54 -8.12
CA ALA A 258 -2.73 9.35 -9.19
C ALA A 258 -4.25 9.10 -9.38
N ALA A 259 -4.72 7.86 -9.20
CA ALA A 259 -6.15 7.54 -9.22
C ALA A 259 -6.90 8.23 -8.07
N SER A 260 -6.34 8.20 -6.86
CA SER A 260 -6.91 8.93 -5.72
C SER A 260 -6.92 10.45 -5.95
N MET A 261 -5.88 11.01 -6.56
CA MET A 261 -5.84 12.43 -6.95
C MET A 261 -6.86 12.77 -8.04
N ALA A 262 -7.10 11.88 -9.01
CA ALA A 262 -8.13 12.10 -10.04
C ALA A 262 -9.52 12.27 -9.41
N ALA A 263 -9.86 11.42 -8.45
CA ALA A 263 -11.10 11.55 -7.69
C ALA A 263 -11.15 12.84 -6.87
N ALA A 264 -10.04 13.22 -6.21
CA ALA A 264 -9.98 14.48 -5.47
C ALA A 264 -10.22 15.70 -6.36
N TYR A 265 -9.58 15.75 -7.51
CA TYR A 265 -9.81 16.82 -8.48
C TYR A 265 -11.25 16.84 -8.99
N ARG A 266 -11.83 15.67 -9.32
CA ARG A 266 -13.22 15.57 -9.79
C ARG A 266 -14.21 16.10 -8.75
N ILE A 267 -14.06 15.74 -7.47
CA ILE A 267 -14.91 16.25 -6.39
C ILE A 267 -14.83 17.77 -6.30
N ARG A 268 -13.66 18.38 -6.46
CA ARG A 268 -13.51 19.84 -6.45
C ARG A 268 -14.09 20.51 -7.70
N GLU A 269 -13.90 19.95 -8.88
CA GLU A 269 -14.46 20.45 -10.14
C GLU A 269 -15.99 20.40 -10.13
N GLU A 270 -16.59 19.36 -9.59
CA GLU A 270 -18.04 19.21 -9.41
C GLU A 270 -18.60 20.10 -8.28
N LYS A 271 -17.76 20.87 -7.59
CA LYS A 271 -18.12 21.72 -6.44
C LYS A 271 -18.80 20.96 -5.31
N ARG A 272 -18.52 19.66 -5.18
CA ARG A 272 -19.03 18.83 -4.10
C ARG A 272 -18.20 19.06 -2.83
N LEU A 273 -18.89 19.20 -1.71
CA LEU A 273 -18.25 19.26 -0.37
C LEU A 273 -17.10 20.28 -0.29
N GLN A 274 -17.26 21.47 -0.86
CA GLN A 274 -16.21 22.48 -1.05
C GLN A 274 -15.53 22.96 0.23
N SER A 275 -16.24 22.96 1.36
CA SER A 275 -15.73 23.43 2.66
C SER A 275 -15.02 22.34 3.47
N ILE A 276 -15.01 21.09 2.99
CA ILE A 276 -14.42 19.96 3.73
C ILE A 276 -13.06 19.61 3.11
N PRO A 277 -11.96 19.59 3.87
CA PRO A 277 -10.66 19.22 3.35
C PRO A 277 -10.66 17.78 2.82
N ILE A 278 -9.97 17.56 1.72
CA ILE A 278 -9.72 16.22 1.16
C ILE A 278 -8.34 15.76 1.59
N VAL A 279 -8.25 14.56 2.11
CA VAL A 279 -6.98 13.89 2.41
C VAL A 279 -6.85 12.64 1.55
N THR A 280 -5.70 12.48 0.93
CA THR A 280 -5.33 11.26 0.22
C THR A 280 -3.89 10.85 0.50
N ILE A 281 -3.45 9.72 -0.05
CA ILE A 281 -2.12 9.16 0.18
C ILE A 281 -1.36 9.07 -1.14
N ALA A 282 -0.15 9.63 -1.18
CA ALA A 282 0.86 9.31 -2.18
C ALA A 282 1.55 8.00 -1.77
N TYR A 283 0.99 6.88 -2.19
CA TYR A 283 1.37 5.52 -1.77
C TYR A 283 2.81 5.16 -2.14
N ASP A 284 3.22 5.55 -3.34
CA ASP A 284 4.55 5.31 -3.91
C ASP A 284 4.86 6.30 -5.06
N SER A 285 6.07 6.23 -5.58
CA SER A 285 6.53 7.05 -6.69
C SER A 285 6.20 6.43 -8.05
N GLY A 286 5.85 7.29 -9.02
CA GLY A 286 5.68 6.90 -10.41
C GLY A 286 6.94 6.35 -11.07
N LEU A 287 8.12 6.59 -10.52
CA LEU A 287 9.39 6.06 -11.03
C LEU A 287 9.49 4.52 -10.99
N TRP A 288 8.60 3.85 -10.27
CA TRP A 288 8.56 2.38 -10.19
C TRP A 288 7.78 1.70 -11.33
N TYR A 289 7.21 2.48 -12.25
CA TYR A 289 6.32 1.99 -13.31
C TYR A 289 6.92 2.25 -14.69
N ASP A 290 6.85 1.26 -15.57
CA ASP A 290 7.38 1.31 -16.94
C ASP A 290 6.37 1.91 -17.96
N ASP A 291 5.25 2.45 -17.51
CA ASP A 291 4.07 2.79 -18.31
C ASP A 291 4.04 4.25 -18.80
N TYR A 292 5.19 4.79 -19.19
CA TYR A 292 5.29 6.14 -19.74
C TYR A 292 5.27 6.16 -21.25
#